data_88c360938d5e87fe96646edcef5d6f63
#
_entry.id   88c360938d5e87fe96646edcef5d6f63
#
_cell.length_a   1.000
_cell.length_b   1.000
_cell.length_c   1.000
_cell.angle_alpha   90.00
_cell.angle_beta   90.00
_cell.angle_gamma   90.00
#
_symmetry.space_group_name_H-M   'P 1'
#
loop_
_entity.id
_entity.type
_entity.pdbx_description
1 polymer ?
#
loop_
_entity_poly.entity_id
_entity_poly.type
_entity_poly.pdbx_seq_one_letter_code
_entity_poly.pdbx_strand_id
1 'polypeptide(L)'
;MMMVAARRCRATTTTTTARTWTRRRACRAAPAARRRAGVRSRASAVDDDTDGAAASSSSVPEYLQNASTPSTMFTEHAWGESAELQSSLLRAMRIQWTHGFTSTPKSYPKCTHGFGEILAGMQAAACDAIFDVLPGDSVMDPFMGGGTTLIVGQTKGRRAIGVDVSPLSCFVSTHRNWRASSASLDALSALVSDAADMAKTGEFSAPPVAVSSDDDGVVASEDSGVPKPWRPMRDALRARLAKVSASEVDARVFEAAWFCLSVAVQRTQKSSNKRRPKGKGKSGGSGNIVSDNADKFVKITDEYVKRVLEFQAVCNQHDPAAPEASIHNMDIRLFNLKDEDKVDAVLTSCVYPGVYDYQSFARKVRAGSGAVVTSSDAEAQPLSSTFLTTTVPGDRHWPKEWLEGEIGSRKALRSDPYSFKETWQRDTDAWVAVVADCLKSGGRAAIMVGDGANINTRTSIIEAGAKSGLIELAGCTMKHVGGTLSDGSVYNQARTEHLILLQKP
;
A
#
# COMPACT_ATOMS: atom_id res chain seq x y z
N MET A 1 -55.48 -11.68 -25.13
CA MET A 1 -55.10 -11.31 -26.50
C MET A 1 -54.21 -10.06 -26.40
N MET A 2 -52.89 -10.23 -26.33
CA MET A 2 -51.89 -9.21 -26.59
C MET A 2 -50.53 -9.92 -26.71
N MET A 3 -49.92 -9.82 -27.89
CA MET A 3 -48.67 -10.47 -28.28
C MET A 3 -47.47 -9.80 -27.62
N VAL A 4 -46.58 -10.62 -27.08
CA VAL A 4 -45.22 -10.20 -26.65
C VAL A 4 -44.25 -10.54 -27.76
N ALA A 5 -43.59 -9.53 -28.30
CA ALA A 5 -42.58 -9.65 -29.35
C ALA A 5 -41.22 -9.92 -28.74
N ALA A 6 -40.65 -11.07 -29.04
CA ALA A 6 -39.26 -11.42 -28.70
C ALA A 6 -38.27 -10.77 -29.67
N ARG A 7 -37.34 -9.96 -29.18
CA ARG A 7 -36.18 -9.48 -29.96
C ARG A 7 -35.01 -10.45 -29.75
N ARG A 8 -34.60 -11.06 -30.85
CA ARG A 8 -33.37 -11.87 -30.97
C ARG A 8 -32.16 -10.91 -31.04
N CYS A 9 -31.22 -11.04 -30.11
CA CYS A 9 -29.87 -10.52 -30.28
C CYS A 9 -29.02 -11.50 -31.09
N ARG A 10 -28.40 -11.01 -32.17
CA ARG A 10 -27.42 -11.75 -32.97
C ARG A 10 -26.03 -11.57 -32.29
N ALA A 11 -25.37 -12.67 -31.99
CA ALA A 11 -23.98 -12.70 -31.62
C ALA A 11 -23.10 -12.54 -32.87
N THR A 12 -22.22 -11.54 -32.86
CA THR A 12 -21.14 -11.37 -33.83
C THR A 12 -19.85 -11.93 -33.21
N THR A 13 -19.41 -13.03 -33.77
CA THR A 13 -18.10 -13.68 -33.45
C THR A 13 -16.99 -12.89 -34.13
N THR A 14 -16.10 -12.27 -33.38
CA THR A 14 -14.89 -11.67 -33.91
C THR A 14 -13.70 -12.61 -33.59
N THR A 15 -13.14 -13.18 -34.63
CA THR A 15 -11.97 -14.05 -34.62
C THR A 15 -10.71 -13.19 -34.50
N THR A 16 -9.97 -13.30 -33.40
CA THR A 16 -8.68 -12.62 -33.23
C THR A 16 -7.56 -13.60 -33.58
N THR A 17 -6.83 -13.30 -34.63
CA THR A 17 -5.65 -14.05 -35.11
C THR A 17 -4.44 -13.71 -34.22
N ALA A 18 -3.90 -14.71 -33.57
CA ALA A 18 -2.64 -14.64 -32.84
C ALA A 18 -1.45 -14.50 -33.81
N ARG A 19 -0.65 -13.45 -33.65
CA ARG A 19 0.65 -13.31 -34.32
C ARG A 19 1.75 -13.82 -33.38
N THR A 20 2.35 -14.94 -33.74
CA THR A 20 3.56 -15.50 -33.15
C THR A 20 4.79 -14.67 -33.54
N TRP A 21 5.54 -14.20 -32.55
CA TRP A 21 6.85 -13.58 -32.74
C TRP A 21 7.94 -14.61 -32.46
N THR A 22 8.66 -15.01 -33.50
CA THR A 22 9.86 -15.84 -33.42
C THR A 22 11.09 -14.97 -33.09
N ARG A 23 11.74 -15.33 -32.01
CA ARG A 23 13.09 -14.79 -31.63
C ARG A 23 14.14 -15.24 -32.61
N ARG A 24 14.89 -14.30 -33.19
CA ARG A 24 16.21 -14.58 -33.76
C ARG A 24 17.30 -13.98 -32.87
N ARG A 25 18.14 -14.88 -32.33
CA ARG A 25 19.42 -14.54 -31.69
C ARG A 25 20.40 -14.07 -32.75
N ALA A 26 21.13 -13.00 -32.47
CA ALA A 26 22.41 -12.73 -33.11
C ALA A 26 23.44 -12.36 -32.05
N CYS A 27 24.37 -13.25 -31.82
CA CYS A 27 25.60 -13.00 -31.07
C CYS A 27 26.51 -12.06 -31.88
N ARG A 28 27.08 -11.03 -31.25
CA ARG A 28 28.38 -10.51 -31.66
C ARG A 28 29.19 -9.98 -30.49
N ALA A 29 30.48 -10.33 -30.57
CA ALA A 29 31.51 -10.23 -29.60
C ALA A 29 31.94 -8.80 -29.23
N ALA A 30 32.52 -8.69 -28.03
CA ALA A 30 33.23 -7.54 -27.50
C ALA A 30 34.56 -7.29 -28.23
N PRO A 31 35.14 -6.10 -28.13
CA PRO A 31 36.55 -6.02 -27.82
C PRO A 31 36.92 -5.18 -26.59
N ALA A 32 38.11 -5.52 -26.11
CA ALA A 32 38.73 -5.23 -24.85
C ALA A 32 39.21 -3.78 -24.63
N ALA A 33 39.21 -3.45 -23.34
CA ALA A 33 40.19 -2.70 -22.57
C ALA A 33 40.80 -1.38 -23.09
N ARG A 34 40.64 -0.31 -22.32
CA ARG A 34 41.76 0.56 -21.95
C ARG A 34 41.59 1.18 -20.55
N ARG A 35 42.63 0.97 -19.73
CA ARG A 35 42.88 1.54 -18.40
C ARG A 35 43.10 3.07 -18.44
N ARG A 36 42.68 3.75 -17.40
CA ARG A 36 43.39 4.82 -16.65
C ARG A 36 42.52 5.27 -15.49
N ALA A 37 43.04 5.05 -14.29
CA ALA A 37 43.72 5.95 -13.35
C ALA A 37 42.74 6.75 -12.49
N GLY A 38 42.50 6.32 -11.27
CA GLY A 38 43.18 6.90 -10.13
C GLY A 38 42.37 7.98 -9.45
N VAL A 39 41.42 7.63 -8.54
CA VAL A 39 41.00 8.54 -7.50
C VAL A 39 41.24 7.86 -6.14
N ARG A 40 42.05 8.51 -5.32
CA ARG A 40 42.44 8.06 -3.99
C ARG A 40 41.26 8.12 -3.04
N SER A 41 40.83 6.99 -2.51
CA SER A 41 39.96 6.91 -1.33
C SER A 41 40.83 7.15 -0.08
N ARG A 42 40.44 8.14 0.72
CA ARG A 42 40.87 8.24 2.12
C ARG A 42 40.09 7.21 2.91
N ALA A 43 40.73 6.14 3.29
CA ALA A 43 40.27 5.24 4.34
C ALA A 43 40.53 5.95 5.69
N SER A 44 39.50 6.17 6.46
CA SER A 44 39.60 6.39 7.89
C SER A 44 39.58 5.03 8.59
N ALA A 45 40.62 4.80 9.42
CA ALA A 45 40.77 3.65 10.24
C ALA A 45 39.55 3.47 11.17
N VAL A 46 39.04 2.27 11.22
CA VAL A 46 38.14 1.79 12.27
C VAL A 46 38.91 0.71 12.97
N ASP A 47 39.03 0.85 14.30
CA ASP A 47 39.75 -0.03 15.20
C ASP A 47 39.18 -1.45 15.11
N ASP A 48 40.11 -2.39 15.06
CA ASP A 48 39.90 -3.83 15.03
C ASP A 48 39.79 -4.30 16.49
N ASP A 49 38.59 -4.51 16.99
CA ASP A 49 38.36 -5.26 18.23
C ASP A 49 37.85 -6.66 17.88
N THR A 50 38.82 -7.56 17.77
CA THR A 50 38.58 -9.01 17.75
C THR A 50 38.23 -9.47 19.16
N ASP A 51 36.95 -9.81 19.38
CA ASP A 51 36.58 -10.66 20.52
C ASP A 51 35.52 -11.70 20.10
N GLY A 52 35.93 -12.94 20.25
CA GLY A 52 35.19 -14.09 20.73
C GLY A 52 33.95 -14.52 19.91
N ALA A 53 34.14 -15.53 19.05
CA ALA A 53 33.04 -16.35 18.56
C ALA A 53 32.33 -17.05 19.72
N ALA A 54 31.27 -16.43 20.24
CA ALA A 54 30.30 -17.07 21.12
C ALA A 54 29.16 -17.61 20.25
N ALA A 55 28.84 -18.90 20.40
CA ALA A 55 27.73 -19.58 19.78
C ALA A 55 26.43 -18.76 19.89
N SER A 56 25.81 -18.44 18.76
CA SER A 56 24.54 -17.73 18.70
C SER A 56 23.45 -18.57 19.36
N SER A 57 23.15 -18.32 20.63
CA SER A 57 21.81 -18.58 21.14
C SER A 57 20.86 -17.68 20.35
N SER A 58 19.97 -18.24 19.54
CA SER A 58 18.93 -17.48 18.83
C SER A 58 18.02 -16.83 19.87
N SER A 59 18.39 -15.64 20.33
CA SER A 59 17.54 -14.87 21.23
C SER A 59 16.32 -14.43 20.45
N VAL A 60 15.15 -14.85 20.91
CA VAL A 60 13.86 -14.42 20.36
C VAL A 60 13.86 -12.89 20.28
N PRO A 61 13.56 -12.29 19.12
CA PRO A 61 13.55 -10.84 18.97
C PRO A 61 12.69 -10.14 20.02
N GLU A 62 13.15 -8.98 20.51
CA GLU A 62 12.51 -8.23 21.59
C GLU A 62 11.00 -7.99 21.37
N TYR A 63 10.59 -7.70 20.14
CA TYR A 63 9.18 -7.47 19.81
C TYR A 63 8.32 -8.75 19.95
N LEU A 64 8.92 -9.92 19.83
CA LEU A 64 8.25 -11.21 20.07
C LEU A 64 8.23 -11.58 21.55
N GLN A 65 9.25 -11.18 22.33
CA GLN A 65 9.28 -11.41 23.78
C GLN A 65 8.16 -10.64 24.48
N ASN A 66 7.99 -9.35 24.16
CA ASN A 66 6.94 -8.51 24.72
C ASN A 66 5.52 -8.93 24.34
N ALA A 67 5.35 -9.63 23.19
CA ALA A 67 4.08 -10.18 22.76
C ALA A 67 3.66 -11.46 23.49
N SER A 68 4.54 -12.06 24.28
CA SER A 68 4.24 -13.27 25.06
C SER A 68 3.50 -12.98 26.37
N THR A 69 3.46 -11.72 26.83
CA THR A 69 2.82 -11.33 28.10
C THR A 69 1.46 -10.69 27.84
N PRO A 70 0.36 -11.19 28.43
CA PRO A 70 -0.95 -10.55 28.33
C PRO A 70 -0.91 -9.12 28.88
N SER A 71 -1.51 -8.17 28.16
CA SER A 71 -1.63 -6.79 28.65
C SER A 71 -2.84 -6.67 29.58
N THR A 72 -2.70 -5.88 30.64
CA THR A 72 -3.81 -5.54 31.53
C THR A 72 -4.83 -4.60 30.87
N MET A 73 -4.51 -4.02 29.72
CA MET A 73 -5.39 -3.09 28.98
C MET A 73 -6.38 -3.79 28.05
N PHE A 74 -6.22 -5.10 27.84
CA PHE A 74 -7.05 -5.86 26.91
C PHE A 74 -7.57 -7.13 27.57
N THR A 75 -8.78 -7.53 27.17
CA THR A 75 -9.24 -8.91 27.35
C THR A 75 -8.96 -9.68 26.08
N GLU A 76 -8.48 -10.91 26.22
CA GLU A 76 -8.10 -11.81 25.14
C GLU A 76 -8.94 -13.07 25.20
N HIS A 77 -9.35 -13.55 24.06
CA HIS A 77 -10.05 -14.84 23.92
C HIS A 77 -9.57 -15.50 22.63
N ALA A 78 -9.13 -16.75 22.72
CA ALA A 78 -8.80 -17.55 21.56
C ALA A 78 -9.66 -18.80 21.53
N TRP A 79 -9.86 -19.37 20.33
CA TRP A 79 -10.64 -20.57 20.10
C TRP A 79 -10.05 -21.37 18.95
N GLY A 80 -10.50 -22.63 18.79
CA GLY A 80 -10.03 -23.59 17.80
C GLY A 80 -9.48 -24.84 18.46
N GLU A 81 -9.22 -25.89 17.68
CA GLU A 81 -8.76 -27.18 18.22
C GLU A 81 -7.27 -27.17 18.60
N SER A 82 -6.43 -26.43 17.87
CA SER A 82 -4.98 -26.39 18.11
C SER A 82 -4.60 -25.24 19.04
N ALA A 83 -4.04 -25.58 20.22
CA ALA A 83 -3.49 -24.60 21.15
C ALA A 83 -2.30 -23.83 20.55
N GLU A 84 -1.55 -24.43 19.62
CA GLU A 84 -0.45 -23.78 18.92
C GLU A 84 -0.97 -22.67 17.98
N LEU A 85 -2.00 -22.96 17.18
CA LEU A 85 -2.65 -21.96 16.33
C LEU A 85 -3.22 -20.81 17.16
N GLN A 86 -3.94 -21.12 18.26
CA GLN A 86 -4.47 -20.10 19.17
C GLN A 86 -3.36 -19.18 19.72
N SER A 87 -2.25 -19.77 20.19
CA SER A 87 -1.11 -19.02 20.73
C SER A 87 -0.46 -18.14 19.67
N SER A 88 -0.29 -18.63 18.43
CA SER A 88 0.31 -17.88 17.33
C SER A 88 -0.56 -16.69 16.92
N LEU A 89 -1.87 -16.87 16.82
CA LEU A 89 -2.81 -15.79 16.47
C LEU A 89 -2.87 -14.74 17.58
N LEU A 90 -2.91 -15.14 18.87
CA LEU A 90 -2.83 -14.20 20.00
C LEU A 90 -1.54 -13.40 19.99
N ARG A 91 -0.40 -14.05 19.73
CA ARG A 91 0.89 -13.37 19.63
C ARG A 91 0.86 -12.28 18.55
N ALA A 92 0.36 -12.59 17.37
CA ALA A 92 0.23 -11.61 16.28
C ALA A 92 -0.67 -10.43 16.67
N MET A 93 -1.81 -10.69 17.30
CA MET A 93 -2.72 -9.64 17.76
C MET A 93 -2.13 -8.79 18.88
N ARG A 94 -1.37 -9.36 19.79
CA ARG A 94 -0.64 -8.60 20.83
C ARG A 94 0.39 -7.66 20.20
N ILE A 95 1.14 -8.09 19.17
CA ILE A 95 2.06 -7.24 18.42
C ILE A 95 1.30 -6.09 17.77
N GLN A 96 0.19 -6.39 17.07
CA GLN A 96 -0.68 -5.40 16.43
C GLN A 96 -1.14 -4.32 17.42
N TRP A 97 -1.58 -4.71 18.60
CA TRP A 97 -2.14 -3.81 19.59
C TRP A 97 -1.09 -3.05 20.38
N THR A 98 0.08 -3.65 20.65
CA THR A 98 1.19 -2.99 21.35
C THR A 98 1.83 -1.89 20.51
N HIS A 99 2.00 -2.14 19.20
CA HIS A 99 2.72 -1.21 18.33
C HIS A 99 1.79 -0.36 17.45
N GLY A 100 0.51 -0.75 17.31
CA GLY A 100 -0.47 -0.04 16.48
C GLY A 100 -0.15 -0.10 14.98
N PHE A 101 -0.89 0.67 14.19
CA PHE A 101 -0.85 0.59 12.72
C PHE A 101 0.34 1.31 12.07
N THR A 102 1.02 2.21 12.77
CA THR A 102 1.97 3.15 12.15
C THR A 102 3.40 3.00 12.62
N SER A 103 3.63 2.30 13.72
CA SER A 103 4.97 2.13 14.30
C SER A 103 5.47 0.71 14.16
N THR A 104 6.53 0.52 13.37
CA THR A 104 7.26 -0.74 13.31
C THR A 104 8.17 -0.85 14.52
N PRO A 105 8.26 -1.99 15.23
CA PRO A 105 9.22 -2.21 16.28
C PRO A 105 10.64 -1.88 15.81
N LYS A 106 11.48 -1.31 16.68
CA LYS A 106 12.85 -0.89 16.28
C LYS A 106 13.71 -2.06 15.77
N SER A 107 13.49 -3.24 16.33
CA SER A 107 14.19 -4.48 15.96
C SER A 107 13.63 -5.18 14.71
N TYR A 108 12.54 -4.67 14.11
CA TYR A 108 11.97 -5.23 12.89
C TYR A 108 12.49 -4.47 11.65
N PRO A 109 12.85 -5.16 10.56
CA PRO A 109 13.32 -4.51 9.33
C PRO A 109 12.33 -3.46 8.84
N LYS A 110 12.81 -2.25 8.63
CA LYS A 110 11.93 -1.16 8.18
C LYS A 110 11.44 -1.38 6.75
N CYS A 111 12.32 -1.85 5.89
CA CYS A 111 12.02 -1.95 4.47
C CYS A 111 11.23 -0.71 3.98
N THR A 112 10.25 -0.91 3.15
CA THR A 112 9.37 0.17 2.66
C THR A 112 8.10 0.36 3.50
N HIS A 113 7.96 -0.39 4.62
CA HIS A 113 6.78 -0.28 5.48
C HIS A 113 6.55 1.15 5.99
N GLY A 114 5.32 1.63 5.88
CA GLY A 114 4.96 2.98 6.35
C GLY A 114 5.56 4.14 5.54
N PHE A 115 6.24 3.90 4.41
CA PHE A 115 6.65 4.97 3.52
C PHE A 115 5.45 5.44 2.70
N GLY A 116 4.99 6.66 2.94
CA GLY A 116 3.68 7.15 2.48
C GLY A 116 2.53 6.71 3.40
N GLU A 117 1.54 7.55 3.55
CA GLU A 117 0.43 7.33 4.48
C GLU A 117 -0.74 6.63 3.81
N ILE A 118 -1.17 5.52 4.40
CA ILE A 118 -2.42 4.82 4.09
C ILE A 118 -3.19 4.63 5.39
N LEU A 119 -4.51 4.69 5.32
CA LEU A 119 -5.39 4.52 6.46
C LEU A 119 -5.44 3.06 6.89
N ALA A 120 -5.32 2.81 8.21
CA ALA A 120 -5.63 1.53 8.85
C ALA A 120 -4.92 0.29 8.27
N GLY A 121 -3.59 0.36 8.08
CA GLY A 121 -2.81 -0.79 7.66
C GLY A 121 -2.53 -1.78 8.80
N MET A 122 -2.23 -3.05 8.45
CA MET A 122 -1.71 -4.04 9.40
C MET A 122 -0.27 -3.67 9.79
N GLN A 123 0.10 -3.93 11.05
CA GLN A 123 1.46 -3.75 11.54
C GLN A 123 2.37 -4.84 10.95
N ALA A 124 3.55 -4.45 10.43
CA ALA A 124 4.40 -5.37 9.67
C ALA A 124 4.85 -6.61 10.47
N ALA A 125 5.27 -6.43 11.73
CA ALA A 125 5.68 -7.54 12.58
C ALA A 125 4.50 -8.44 13.01
N ALA A 126 3.29 -7.90 13.11
CA ALA A 126 2.09 -8.71 13.32
C ALA A 126 1.74 -9.53 12.08
N CYS A 127 1.82 -8.90 10.90
CA CYS A 127 1.68 -9.56 9.62
C CYS A 127 2.68 -10.72 9.50
N ASP A 128 3.96 -10.48 9.81
CA ASP A 128 5.02 -11.48 9.82
C ASP A 128 4.71 -12.67 10.74
N ALA A 129 4.23 -12.41 11.96
CA ALA A 129 3.83 -13.45 12.89
C ALA A 129 2.63 -14.28 12.41
N ILE A 130 1.70 -13.72 11.61
CA ILE A 130 0.59 -14.47 11.02
C ILE A 130 1.09 -15.43 9.95
N PHE A 131 2.16 -15.10 9.22
CA PHE A 131 2.73 -16.00 8.22
C PHE A 131 3.19 -17.34 8.79
N ASP A 132 3.47 -17.44 10.10
CA ASP A 132 3.85 -18.69 10.75
C ASP A 132 2.74 -19.75 10.72
N VAL A 133 1.47 -19.33 10.57
CA VAL A 133 0.30 -20.24 10.48
C VAL A 133 -0.24 -20.39 9.06
N LEU A 134 0.38 -19.73 8.08
CA LEU A 134 -0.04 -19.75 6.69
C LEU A 134 0.85 -20.67 5.84
N PRO A 135 0.27 -21.58 5.03
CA PRO A 135 1.03 -22.53 4.21
C PRO A 135 1.62 -21.91 2.95
N GLY A 136 2.52 -22.63 2.31
CA GLY A 136 2.93 -22.52 0.91
C GLY A 136 3.74 -21.29 0.54
N ASP A 137 3.85 -21.08 -0.78
CA ASP A 137 4.78 -20.12 -1.39
C ASP A 137 4.09 -18.94 -2.08
N SER A 138 2.78 -18.79 -1.87
CA SER A 138 2.01 -17.69 -2.45
C SER A 138 0.98 -17.12 -1.48
N VAL A 139 0.80 -15.80 -1.54
CA VAL A 139 -0.15 -15.07 -0.70
C VAL A 139 -0.92 -14.03 -1.51
N MET A 140 -2.21 -13.86 -1.20
CA MET A 140 -3.05 -12.78 -1.71
C MET A 140 -3.55 -11.90 -0.57
N ASP A 141 -3.61 -10.59 -0.80
CA ASP A 141 -4.31 -9.63 0.06
C ASP A 141 -5.44 -8.96 -0.73
N PRO A 142 -6.70 -9.32 -0.47
CA PRO A 142 -7.88 -8.78 -1.16
C PRO A 142 -8.24 -7.33 -0.79
N PHE A 143 -7.60 -6.76 0.24
CA PHE A 143 -7.73 -5.38 0.66
C PHE A 143 -6.35 -4.81 1.01
N MET A 144 -5.44 -4.86 0.04
CA MET A 144 -4.00 -4.69 0.29
C MET A 144 -3.60 -3.34 0.88
N GLY A 145 -4.40 -2.30 0.72
CA GLY A 145 -4.08 -0.97 1.21
C GLY A 145 -2.68 -0.52 0.80
N GLY A 146 -1.81 -0.32 1.77
CA GLY A 146 -0.41 0.04 1.53
C GLY A 146 0.53 -1.14 1.25
N GLY A 147 0.01 -2.35 1.03
CA GLY A 147 0.78 -3.52 0.61
C GLY A 147 1.65 -4.15 1.69
N THR A 148 1.31 -4.02 2.97
CA THR A 148 2.12 -4.62 4.06
C THR A 148 2.22 -6.14 3.92
N THR A 149 1.12 -6.82 3.63
CA THR A 149 1.08 -8.28 3.37
C THR A 149 2.00 -8.65 2.21
N LEU A 150 2.01 -7.84 1.15
CA LEU A 150 2.81 -8.11 -0.04
C LEU A 150 4.30 -7.96 0.24
N ILE A 151 4.70 -6.91 0.98
CA ILE A 151 6.09 -6.69 1.38
C ILE A 151 6.57 -7.87 2.24
N VAL A 152 5.81 -8.24 3.30
CA VAL A 152 6.16 -9.36 4.18
C VAL A 152 6.18 -10.68 3.41
N GLY A 153 5.21 -10.92 2.52
CA GLY A 153 5.19 -12.11 1.67
C GLY A 153 6.46 -12.24 0.82
N GLN A 154 6.86 -11.17 0.13
CA GLN A 154 8.08 -11.17 -0.69
C GLN A 154 9.35 -11.31 0.16
N THR A 155 9.42 -10.71 1.37
CA THR A 155 10.56 -10.89 2.28
C THR A 155 10.66 -12.30 2.86
N LYS A 156 9.61 -13.12 2.70
CA LYS A 156 9.59 -14.56 3.01
C LYS A 156 9.72 -15.45 1.75
N GLY A 157 10.05 -14.87 0.61
CA GLY A 157 10.22 -15.58 -0.67
C GLY A 157 8.91 -16.02 -1.31
N ARG A 158 7.75 -15.47 -0.88
CA ARG A 158 6.45 -15.86 -1.42
C ARG A 158 6.03 -14.98 -2.61
N ARG A 159 5.38 -15.57 -3.60
CA ARG A 159 4.66 -14.82 -4.64
C ARG A 159 3.51 -14.07 -3.99
N ALA A 160 3.40 -12.76 -4.25
CA ALA A 160 2.43 -11.90 -3.62
C ALA A 160 1.47 -11.26 -4.64
N ILE A 161 0.17 -11.27 -4.33
CA ILE A 161 -0.89 -10.68 -5.15
C ILE A 161 -1.69 -9.73 -4.26
N GLY A 162 -1.93 -8.51 -4.72
CA GLY A 162 -2.73 -7.51 -4.02
C GLY A 162 -3.88 -7.00 -4.86
N VAL A 163 -5.05 -6.85 -4.24
CA VAL A 163 -6.23 -6.24 -4.86
C VAL A 163 -6.70 -5.08 -4.00
N ASP A 164 -7.02 -3.96 -4.59
CA ASP A 164 -7.64 -2.82 -3.90
C ASP A 164 -8.43 -1.97 -4.91
N VAL A 165 -9.60 -1.50 -4.51
CA VAL A 165 -10.42 -0.61 -5.33
C VAL A 165 -9.87 0.81 -5.35
N SER A 166 -9.03 1.18 -4.38
CA SER A 166 -8.43 2.51 -4.28
C SER A 166 -7.19 2.66 -5.15
N PRO A 167 -7.19 3.53 -6.16
CA PRO A 167 -5.99 3.80 -6.96
C PRO A 167 -4.83 4.33 -6.13
N LEU A 168 -5.10 5.07 -5.06
CA LEU A 168 -4.04 5.54 -4.16
C LEU A 168 -3.38 4.36 -3.44
N SER A 169 -4.16 3.38 -2.96
CA SER A 169 -3.63 2.16 -2.35
C SER A 169 -2.74 1.41 -3.34
N CYS A 170 -3.22 1.22 -4.57
CA CYS A 170 -2.46 0.57 -5.63
C CYS A 170 -1.16 1.31 -5.94
N PHE A 171 -1.21 2.63 -6.10
CA PHE A 171 -0.02 3.45 -6.34
C PHE A 171 1.01 3.34 -5.21
N VAL A 172 0.57 3.50 -3.95
CA VAL A 172 1.47 3.37 -2.79
C VAL A 172 2.03 1.96 -2.68
N SER A 173 1.19 0.94 -2.87
CA SER A 173 1.61 -0.47 -2.80
C SER A 173 2.62 -0.80 -3.91
N THR A 174 2.40 -0.32 -5.14
CA THR A 174 3.34 -0.48 -6.27
C THR A 174 4.73 0.02 -5.92
N HIS A 175 4.84 1.23 -5.36
CA HIS A 175 6.14 1.79 -5.02
C HIS A 175 6.76 1.21 -3.76
N ARG A 176 5.97 0.72 -2.82
CA ARG A 176 6.49 0.01 -1.65
C ARG A 176 7.00 -1.40 -1.96
N ASN A 177 6.48 -2.02 -3.02
CA ASN A 177 6.88 -3.37 -3.45
C ASN A 177 7.85 -3.34 -4.64
N TRP A 178 8.38 -2.18 -4.99
CA TRP A 178 9.26 -2.01 -6.14
C TRP A 178 10.61 -2.67 -5.93
N ARG A 179 10.98 -3.56 -6.87
CA ARG A 179 12.30 -4.18 -6.95
C ARG A 179 13.14 -3.50 -8.03
N ALA A 180 13.47 -2.23 -7.76
CA ALA A 180 14.17 -1.36 -8.69
C ALA A 180 15.58 -1.85 -9.01
N SER A 181 16.02 -1.67 -10.26
CA SER A 181 17.44 -1.80 -10.59
C SER A 181 18.26 -0.67 -9.96
N SER A 182 19.58 -0.90 -9.76
CA SER A 182 20.48 0.17 -9.30
C SER A 182 20.41 1.38 -10.23
N ALA A 183 20.36 1.15 -11.55
CA ALA A 183 20.25 2.22 -12.55
C ALA A 183 18.95 3.03 -12.38
N SER A 184 17.82 2.37 -12.07
CA SER A 184 16.55 3.08 -11.82
C SER A 184 16.61 3.91 -10.53
N LEU A 185 17.27 3.42 -9.48
CA LEU A 185 17.44 4.18 -8.22
C LEU A 185 18.39 5.38 -8.40
N ASP A 186 19.47 5.22 -9.16
CA ASP A 186 20.39 6.30 -9.51
C ASP A 186 19.66 7.37 -10.35
N ALA A 187 18.88 6.94 -11.35
CA ALA A 187 18.06 7.82 -12.17
C ALA A 187 17.02 8.58 -11.35
N LEU A 188 16.38 7.93 -10.35
CA LEU A 188 15.45 8.58 -9.43
C LEU A 188 16.14 9.67 -8.61
N SER A 189 17.31 9.36 -8.05
CA SER A 189 18.08 10.32 -7.25
C SER A 189 18.53 11.53 -8.09
N ALA A 190 19.01 11.30 -9.31
CA ALA A 190 19.39 12.35 -10.25
C ALA A 190 18.19 13.22 -10.65
N LEU A 191 17.06 12.61 -11.02
CA LEU A 191 15.82 13.31 -11.39
C LEU A 191 15.34 14.25 -10.28
N VAL A 192 15.35 13.76 -9.03
CA VAL A 192 14.87 14.52 -7.88
C VAL A 192 15.84 15.65 -7.52
N SER A 193 17.15 15.41 -7.59
CA SER A 193 18.17 16.46 -7.39
C SER A 193 18.03 17.57 -8.41
N ASP A 194 17.95 17.24 -9.69
CA ASP A 194 17.74 18.22 -10.77
C ASP A 194 16.45 19.03 -10.57
N ALA A 195 15.34 18.35 -10.25
CA ALA A 195 14.07 19.05 -10.00
C ALA A 195 14.12 19.96 -8.76
N ALA A 196 14.84 19.55 -7.71
CA ALA A 196 15.04 20.35 -6.52
C ALA A 196 15.87 21.61 -6.82
N ASP A 197 16.93 21.50 -7.60
CA ASP A 197 17.78 22.63 -8.00
C ASP A 197 17.05 23.58 -8.95
N MET A 198 16.30 23.07 -9.92
CA MET A 198 15.42 23.87 -10.76
C MET A 198 14.38 24.63 -9.93
N ALA A 199 13.80 24.00 -8.90
CA ALA A 199 12.84 24.66 -8.02
C ALA A 199 13.46 25.78 -7.18
N LYS A 200 14.74 25.65 -6.77
CA LYS A 200 15.47 26.68 -6.03
C LYS A 200 15.82 27.90 -6.89
N THR A 201 16.25 27.64 -8.13
CA THR A 201 16.65 28.72 -9.06
C THR A 201 15.47 29.39 -9.75
N GLY A 202 14.35 28.68 -9.88
CA GLY A 202 13.19 29.14 -10.66
C GLY A 202 13.41 29.07 -12.17
N GLU A 203 14.50 28.47 -12.63
CA GLU A 203 14.90 28.37 -14.04
C GLU A 203 14.19 27.24 -14.78
N PHE A 204 12.88 27.27 -14.84
CA PHE A 204 12.09 26.32 -15.62
C PHE A 204 10.80 26.93 -16.15
N SER A 205 10.39 26.48 -17.34
CA SER A 205 9.08 26.73 -17.88
C SER A 205 8.24 25.47 -17.74
N ALA A 206 7.28 25.47 -16.82
CA ALA A 206 6.35 24.34 -16.71
C ALA A 206 5.46 24.32 -17.96
N PRO A 207 5.26 23.16 -18.61
CA PRO A 207 4.30 23.06 -19.70
C PRO A 207 2.91 23.45 -19.17
N PRO A 208 2.10 24.16 -19.98
CA PRO A 208 0.73 24.47 -19.60
C PRO A 208 0.00 23.17 -19.25
N VAL A 209 -0.77 23.21 -18.18
CA VAL A 209 -1.66 22.10 -17.84
C VAL A 209 -2.70 22.02 -18.95
N ALA A 210 -2.81 20.86 -19.60
CA ALA A 210 -3.93 20.63 -20.49
C ALA A 210 -5.21 20.65 -19.64
N VAL A 211 -5.97 21.74 -19.74
CA VAL A 211 -7.29 21.85 -19.12
C VAL A 211 -8.26 21.19 -20.09
N SER A 212 -8.73 20.00 -19.78
CA SER A 212 -9.90 19.47 -20.47
C SER A 212 -11.08 20.37 -20.05
N SER A 213 -11.63 21.12 -20.99
CA SER A 213 -12.91 21.78 -20.81
C SER A 213 -13.98 20.69 -20.90
N ASP A 214 -14.41 20.16 -19.76
CA ASP A 214 -15.66 19.41 -19.72
C ASP A 214 -16.81 20.35 -20.08
N ASP A 215 -17.84 19.86 -20.75
CA ASP A 215 -19.00 20.60 -21.29
C ASP A 215 -19.75 21.46 -20.24
N ASP A 216 -19.41 21.34 -18.96
CA ASP A 216 -20.02 22.08 -17.84
C ASP A 216 -19.33 23.42 -17.50
N GLY A 217 -18.35 23.85 -18.25
CA GLY A 217 -17.76 25.22 -18.12
C GLY A 217 -17.01 25.48 -16.80
N VAL A 218 -16.71 24.48 -15.99
CA VAL A 218 -15.94 24.65 -14.77
C VAL A 218 -14.45 24.51 -15.07
N VAL A 219 -13.82 25.64 -15.32
CA VAL A 219 -12.35 25.75 -15.36
C VAL A 219 -11.81 25.36 -13.97
N ALA A 220 -11.28 24.17 -13.89
CA ALA A 220 -10.58 23.74 -12.68
C ALA A 220 -9.35 24.64 -12.50
N SER A 221 -9.27 25.37 -11.38
CA SER A 221 -8.09 26.18 -11.10
C SER A 221 -6.86 25.26 -11.02
N GLU A 222 -5.80 25.56 -11.77
CA GLU A 222 -4.51 24.83 -11.80
C GLU A 222 -3.90 24.59 -10.41
N ASP A 223 -4.44 25.22 -9.41
CA ASP A 223 -3.91 25.41 -8.07
C ASP A 223 -4.50 24.49 -7.00
N SER A 224 -5.46 23.63 -7.34
CA SER A 224 -6.14 22.81 -6.34
C SER A 224 -5.27 21.62 -5.91
N GLY A 225 -4.90 21.57 -4.65
CA GLY A 225 -4.35 20.41 -3.98
C GLY A 225 -2.92 20.52 -3.47
N VAL A 226 -1.95 21.01 -4.25
CA VAL A 226 -0.57 21.11 -3.79
C VAL A 226 -0.38 22.40 -2.99
N PRO A 227 0.11 22.34 -1.74
CA PRO A 227 0.40 23.54 -0.95
C PRO A 227 1.37 24.47 -1.69
N LYS A 228 1.08 25.78 -1.70
CA LYS A 228 1.89 26.80 -2.41
C LYS A 228 3.41 26.60 -2.31
N PRO A 229 3.98 26.33 -1.12
CA PRO A 229 5.43 26.17 -0.99
C PRO A 229 6.02 24.92 -1.69
N TRP A 230 5.17 24.01 -2.16
CA TRP A 230 5.57 22.76 -2.84
C TRP A 230 5.35 22.81 -4.35
N ARG A 231 4.67 23.81 -4.86
CA ARG A 231 4.40 23.97 -6.30
C ARG A 231 5.68 24.05 -7.15
N PRO A 232 6.74 24.78 -6.74
CA PRO A 232 7.98 24.79 -7.53
C PRO A 232 8.55 23.40 -7.79
N MET A 233 8.57 22.50 -6.79
CA MET A 233 9.05 21.12 -6.98
C MET A 233 8.14 20.32 -7.92
N ARG A 234 6.82 20.47 -7.78
CA ARG A 234 5.85 19.86 -8.70
C ARG A 234 6.10 20.30 -10.14
N ASP A 235 6.24 21.61 -10.35
CA ASP A 235 6.35 22.20 -11.69
C ASP A 235 7.71 21.88 -12.31
N ALA A 236 8.77 21.81 -11.51
CA ALA A 236 10.09 21.34 -11.95
C ALA A 236 10.06 19.86 -12.40
N LEU A 237 9.41 18.97 -11.65
CA LEU A 237 9.22 17.58 -12.07
C LEU A 237 8.46 17.48 -13.40
N ARG A 238 7.41 18.28 -13.58
CA ARG A 238 6.64 18.35 -14.84
C ARG A 238 7.52 18.83 -16.00
N ALA A 239 8.31 19.88 -15.78
CA ALA A 239 9.20 20.41 -16.79
C ALA A 239 10.27 19.38 -17.19
N ARG A 240 10.75 18.57 -16.26
CA ARG A 240 11.67 17.45 -16.55
C ARG A 240 10.98 16.35 -17.34
N LEU A 241 9.77 15.94 -16.96
CA LEU A 241 8.99 14.95 -17.68
C LEU A 241 8.74 15.36 -19.14
N ALA A 242 8.41 16.63 -19.38
CA ALA A 242 8.16 17.14 -20.73
C ALA A 242 9.41 17.15 -21.64
N LYS A 243 10.62 17.15 -21.06
CA LYS A 243 11.90 17.15 -21.80
C LYS A 243 12.46 15.78 -22.10
N VAL A 244 11.93 14.73 -21.45
CA VAL A 244 12.41 13.35 -21.60
C VAL A 244 11.49 12.63 -22.56
N SER A 245 12.07 12.04 -23.61
CA SER A 245 11.28 11.20 -24.49
C SER A 245 10.80 9.94 -23.74
N ALA A 246 9.59 9.48 -24.03
CA ALA A 246 9.00 8.30 -23.37
C ALA A 246 9.83 7.01 -23.53
N SER A 247 10.86 7.02 -24.38
CA SER A 247 11.78 5.90 -24.60
C SER A 247 13.04 5.93 -23.74
N GLU A 248 13.34 7.06 -23.07
CA GLU A 248 14.64 7.26 -22.39
C GLU A 248 14.60 7.08 -20.88
N VAL A 249 13.43 7.17 -20.27
CA VAL A 249 13.28 7.00 -18.82
C VAL A 249 12.18 6.01 -18.52
N ASP A 250 12.49 5.08 -17.63
CA ASP A 250 11.50 4.22 -17.02
C ASP A 250 10.39 5.07 -16.38
N ALA A 251 9.16 4.96 -16.91
CA ALA A 251 8.00 5.68 -16.40
C ALA A 251 7.86 5.55 -14.88
N ARG A 252 8.30 4.42 -14.33
CA ARG A 252 8.26 4.11 -12.91
C ARG A 252 9.22 4.96 -12.08
N VAL A 253 10.32 5.43 -12.64
CA VAL A 253 11.24 6.39 -11.98
C VAL A 253 10.52 7.72 -11.72
N PHE A 254 9.75 8.22 -12.70
CA PHE A 254 8.96 9.42 -12.51
C PHE A 254 7.85 9.24 -11.49
N GLU A 255 7.16 8.12 -11.52
CA GLU A 255 6.15 7.78 -10.52
C GLU A 255 6.74 7.73 -9.11
N ALA A 256 7.92 7.14 -8.96
CA ALA A 256 8.63 7.10 -7.69
C ALA A 256 9.03 8.50 -7.22
N ALA A 257 9.44 9.40 -8.12
CA ALA A 257 9.69 10.80 -7.76
C ALA A 257 8.41 11.51 -7.26
N TRP A 258 7.27 11.27 -7.92
CA TRP A 258 5.97 11.76 -7.45
C TRP A 258 5.57 11.16 -6.11
N PHE A 259 5.83 9.88 -5.89
CA PHE A 259 5.59 9.23 -4.61
C PHE A 259 6.41 9.88 -3.51
N CYS A 260 7.71 10.10 -3.73
CA CYS A 260 8.59 10.80 -2.78
C CYS A 260 8.13 12.23 -2.50
N LEU A 261 7.71 12.99 -3.53
CA LEU A 261 7.16 14.34 -3.36
C LEU A 261 5.89 14.31 -2.51
N SER A 262 4.97 13.38 -2.78
CA SER A 262 3.76 13.20 -1.98
C SER A 262 4.07 12.96 -0.51
N VAL A 263 5.03 12.08 -0.22
CA VAL A 263 5.46 11.77 1.16
C VAL A 263 6.09 12.99 1.83
N ALA A 264 6.90 13.75 1.11
CA ALA A 264 7.51 14.98 1.62
C ALA A 264 6.45 16.03 2.01
N VAL A 265 5.43 16.22 1.17
CA VAL A 265 4.28 17.08 1.45
C VAL A 265 3.52 16.62 2.68
N GLN A 266 3.15 15.33 2.75
CA GLN A 266 2.40 14.73 3.88
C GLN A 266 3.14 14.93 5.22
N ARG A 267 4.44 14.63 5.27
CA ARG A 267 5.24 14.74 6.49
C ARG A 267 5.40 16.20 6.96
N THR A 268 5.47 17.15 6.02
CA THR A 268 5.57 18.57 6.36
C THR A 268 4.25 19.10 6.93
N GLN A 269 3.11 18.72 6.37
CA GLN A 269 1.80 19.12 6.89
C GLN A 269 1.55 18.58 8.31
N LYS A 270 1.92 17.33 8.59
CA LYS A 270 1.82 16.76 9.93
C LYS A 270 2.67 17.50 10.96
N SER A 271 3.89 17.89 10.60
CA SER A 271 4.78 18.61 11.51
C SER A 271 4.27 20.03 11.82
N SER A 272 3.64 20.71 10.86
CA SER A 272 3.06 22.03 11.06
C SER A 272 1.84 22.02 12.00
N ASN A 273 1.03 20.96 11.94
CA ASN A 273 -0.14 20.79 12.80
C ASN A 273 0.22 20.47 14.26
N LYS A 274 1.35 19.78 14.50
CA LYS A 274 1.83 19.46 15.86
C LYS A 274 2.50 20.66 16.56
N ARG A 275 2.97 21.67 15.83
CA ARG A 275 3.76 22.79 16.36
C ARG A 275 2.96 24.07 16.64
N ARG A 276 1.62 24.05 16.69
CA ARG A 276 0.83 25.22 17.09
C ARG A 276 0.52 25.22 18.58
N PRO A 277 1.40 25.70 19.48
CA PRO A 277 0.98 26.21 20.76
C PRO A 277 0.14 27.48 20.49
N LYS A 278 -1.07 27.52 21.01
CA LYS A 278 -1.87 28.75 21.03
C LYS A 278 -1.02 29.83 21.73
N GLY A 279 -0.61 30.87 21.01
CA GLY A 279 -0.22 32.12 21.66
C GLY A 279 1.21 32.64 21.48
N LYS A 280 2.09 32.09 20.63
CA LYS A 280 3.35 32.78 20.31
C LYS A 280 3.38 33.23 18.86
N GLY A 281 3.44 34.59 18.69
CA GLY A 281 3.62 35.22 17.41
C GLY A 281 4.87 34.69 16.71
N LYS A 282 4.80 34.55 15.40
CA LYS A 282 5.92 34.15 14.56
C LYS A 282 7.04 35.21 14.71
N SER A 283 8.14 34.86 15.34
CA SER A 283 9.42 35.45 14.97
C SER A 283 9.82 34.80 13.65
N GLY A 284 9.77 35.55 12.57
CA GLY A 284 10.07 35.09 11.24
C GLY A 284 11.54 34.75 11.09
N GLY A 285 11.85 33.46 10.95
CA GLY A 285 13.05 33.04 10.25
C GLY A 285 12.81 33.28 8.74
N SER A 286 13.48 34.21 8.16
CA SER A 286 13.47 34.54 6.71
C SER A 286 14.24 33.50 5.88
N GLY A 287 14.11 32.21 6.20
CA GLY A 287 14.65 31.15 5.37
C GLY A 287 13.83 31.02 4.08
N ASN A 288 14.49 30.71 2.96
CA ASN A 288 13.83 30.47 1.70
C ASN A 288 13.06 29.14 1.79
N ILE A 289 11.74 29.21 2.04
CA ILE A 289 10.88 28.06 2.25
C ILE A 289 10.88 27.08 1.05
N VAL A 290 11.16 27.56 -0.15
CA VAL A 290 11.29 26.75 -1.35
C VAL A 290 12.54 25.89 -1.27
N SER A 291 13.69 26.51 -0.88
CA SER A 291 14.94 25.80 -0.67
C SER A 291 14.81 24.72 0.41
N ASP A 292 14.21 25.06 1.55
CA ASP A 292 13.97 24.08 2.64
C ASP A 292 13.11 22.89 2.19
N ASN A 293 12.12 23.12 1.34
CA ASN A 293 11.26 22.06 0.82
C ASN A 293 11.96 21.23 -0.25
N ALA A 294 12.78 21.85 -1.10
CA ALA A 294 13.62 21.16 -2.07
C ALA A 294 14.60 20.19 -1.36
N ASP A 295 15.28 20.66 -0.31
CA ASP A 295 16.18 19.83 0.49
C ASP A 295 15.45 18.69 1.22
N LYS A 296 14.21 18.91 1.69
CA LYS A 296 13.38 17.85 2.25
C LYS A 296 12.97 16.83 1.21
N PHE A 297 12.68 17.25 -0.01
CA PHE A 297 12.32 16.37 -1.10
C PHE A 297 13.47 15.41 -1.42
N VAL A 298 14.69 15.93 -1.58
CA VAL A 298 15.91 15.13 -1.77
C VAL A 298 16.07 14.14 -0.60
N LYS A 299 16.04 14.62 0.64
CA LYS A 299 16.19 13.78 1.84
C LYS A 299 15.16 12.66 1.94
N ILE A 300 13.92 12.90 1.55
CA ILE A 300 12.86 11.87 1.55
C ILE A 300 13.15 10.84 0.45
N THR A 301 13.67 11.28 -0.70
CA THR A 301 14.05 10.38 -1.79
C THR A 301 15.23 9.49 -1.38
N ASP A 302 16.24 10.03 -0.73
CA ASP A 302 17.37 9.25 -0.19
C ASP A 302 16.88 8.20 0.83
N GLU A 303 15.94 8.58 1.71
CA GLU A 303 15.32 7.63 2.64
C GLU A 303 14.56 6.54 1.87
N TYR A 304 13.85 6.87 0.81
CA TYR A 304 13.12 5.91 -0.01
C TYR A 304 14.06 4.92 -0.69
N VAL A 305 15.10 5.42 -1.35
CA VAL A 305 16.14 4.60 -2.00
C VAL A 305 16.76 3.63 -1.00
N LYS A 306 17.16 4.11 0.17
CA LYS A 306 17.70 3.26 1.24
C LYS A 306 16.72 2.15 1.65
N ARG A 307 15.43 2.46 1.77
CA ARG A 307 14.42 1.47 2.17
C ARG A 307 14.11 0.45 1.08
N VAL A 308 14.14 0.87 -0.20
CA VAL A 308 14.01 -0.05 -1.34
C VAL A 308 15.19 -1.02 -1.37
N LEU A 309 16.42 -0.53 -1.16
CA LEU A 309 17.62 -1.37 -1.10
C LEU A 309 17.57 -2.36 0.08
N GLU A 310 17.11 -1.92 1.27
CA GLU A 310 16.90 -2.80 2.43
C GLU A 310 15.86 -3.89 2.12
N PHE A 311 14.73 -3.52 1.52
CA PHE A 311 13.69 -4.46 1.10
C PHE A 311 14.23 -5.51 0.11
N GLN A 312 14.93 -5.05 -0.93
CA GLN A 312 15.53 -5.94 -1.92
C GLN A 312 16.58 -6.87 -1.32
N ALA A 313 17.42 -6.37 -0.40
CA ALA A 313 18.43 -7.17 0.26
C ALA A 313 17.80 -8.34 1.04
N VAL A 314 16.65 -8.12 1.69
CA VAL A 314 15.91 -9.19 2.39
C VAL A 314 15.28 -10.15 1.39
N CYS A 315 14.60 -9.66 0.36
CA CYS A 315 13.98 -10.51 -0.66
C CYS A 315 15.00 -11.39 -1.39
N ASN A 316 16.17 -10.84 -1.72
CA ASN A 316 17.22 -11.55 -2.46
C ASN A 316 17.90 -12.68 -1.65
N GLN A 317 17.66 -12.77 -0.33
CA GLN A 317 18.09 -13.92 0.47
C GLN A 317 17.31 -15.19 0.11
N HIS A 318 16.11 -15.06 -0.44
CA HIS A 318 15.28 -16.19 -0.87
C HIS A 318 15.40 -16.45 -2.36
N ASP A 319 15.06 -15.47 -3.19
CA ASP A 319 15.17 -15.56 -4.66
C ASP A 319 15.39 -14.17 -5.27
N PRO A 320 16.60 -13.90 -5.76
CA PRO A 320 16.90 -12.64 -6.44
C PRO A 320 16.09 -12.41 -7.72
N ALA A 321 15.61 -13.48 -8.36
CA ALA A 321 14.83 -13.43 -9.60
C ALA A 321 13.31 -13.45 -9.36
N ALA A 322 12.86 -13.56 -8.11
CA ALA A 322 11.44 -13.56 -7.80
C ALA A 322 10.76 -12.30 -8.35
N PRO A 323 9.59 -12.42 -8.96
CA PRO A 323 8.87 -11.28 -9.51
C PRO A 323 8.40 -10.34 -8.40
N GLU A 324 8.18 -9.08 -8.76
CA GLU A 324 7.47 -8.16 -7.90
C GLU A 324 6.05 -8.63 -7.60
N ALA A 325 5.43 -8.08 -6.56
CA ALA A 325 4.03 -8.32 -6.28
C ALA A 325 3.13 -7.90 -7.45
N SER A 326 2.16 -8.74 -7.79
CA SER A 326 1.11 -8.39 -8.75
C SER A 326 0.05 -7.53 -8.06
N ILE A 327 -0.24 -6.35 -8.62
CA ILE A 327 -1.16 -5.38 -8.02
C ILE A 327 -2.33 -5.13 -8.98
N HIS A 328 -3.55 -5.27 -8.48
CA HIS A 328 -4.78 -5.13 -9.24
C HIS A 328 -5.65 -4.03 -8.66
N ASN A 329 -5.95 -3.01 -9.50
CA ASN A 329 -6.87 -1.94 -9.11
C ASN A 329 -8.28 -2.28 -9.55
N MET A 330 -9.01 -2.97 -8.71
CA MET A 330 -10.40 -3.37 -8.98
C MET A 330 -11.16 -3.73 -7.71
N ASP A 331 -12.45 -3.86 -7.85
CA ASP A 331 -13.32 -4.37 -6.79
C ASP A 331 -13.07 -5.87 -6.59
N ILE A 332 -12.77 -6.26 -5.36
CA ILE A 332 -12.48 -7.66 -5.03
C ILE A 332 -13.64 -8.60 -5.36
N ARG A 333 -14.89 -8.14 -5.31
CA ARG A 333 -16.07 -8.95 -5.64
C ARG A 333 -16.12 -9.37 -7.11
N LEU A 334 -15.32 -8.72 -7.97
CA LEU A 334 -15.19 -8.98 -9.42
C LEU A 334 -13.85 -9.65 -9.77
N PHE A 335 -12.99 -9.87 -8.79
CA PHE A 335 -11.67 -10.46 -9.00
C PHE A 335 -11.76 -11.98 -9.16
N ASN A 336 -10.90 -12.54 -10.00
CA ASN A 336 -10.71 -13.98 -10.11
C ASN A 336 -9.25 -14.32 -10.45
N LEU A 337 -8.83 -15.52 -10.09
CA LEU A 337 -7.57 -16.11 -10.52
C LEU A 337 -7.86 -17.36 -11.36
N LYS A 338 -7.01 -17.60 -12.35
CA LYS A 338 -7.01 -18.87 -13.05
C LYS A 338 -6.54 -19.98 -12.09
N ASP A 339 -6.87 -21.24 -12.39
CA ASP A 339 -6.51 -22.36 -11.52
C ASP A 339 -5.01 -22.45 -11.28
N GLU A 340 -4.19 -22.18 -12.29
CA GLU A 340 -2.72 -22.17 -12.19
C GLU A 340 -2.16 -21.04 -11.32
N ASP A 341 -2.94 -19.97 -11.14
CA ASP A 341 -2.54 -18.78 -10.38
C ASP A 341 -3.08 -18.77 -8.95
N LYS A 342 -3.87 -19.76 -8.55
CA LYS A 342 -4.40 -19.87 -7.18
C LYS A 342 -3.29 -19.82 -6.14
N VAL A 343 -3.64 -19.32 -4.95
CA VAL A 343 -2.69 -19.06 -3.87
C VAL A 343 -2.82 -20.08 -2.74
N ASP A 344 -1.72 -20.29 -2.02
CA ASP A 344 -1.68 -21.13 -0.83
C ASP A 344 -2.25 -20.42 0.40
N ALA A 345 -2.17 -19.10 0.42
CA ALA A 345 -2.59 -18.30 1.56
C ALA A 345 -3.29 -17.00 1.14
N VAL A 346 -4.21 -16.55 2.00
CA VAL A 346 -4.75 -15.19 2.00
C VAL A 346 -4.46 -14.58 3.38
N LEU A 347 -3.99 -13.35 3.38
CA LEU A 347 -3.80 -12.56 4.61
C LEU A 347 -4.28 -11.14 4.35
N THR A 348 -5.24 -10.70 5.15
CA THR A 348 -5.81 -9.36 4.98
C THR A 348 -6.26 -8.74 6.30
N SER A 349 -6.19 -7.42 6.38
CA SER A 349 -6.99 -6.61 7.30
C SER A 349 -8.12 -5.99 6.50
N CYS A 350 -9.27 -6.65 6.48
CA CYS A 350 -10.40 -6.20 5.68
C CYS A 350 -11.04 -4.93 6.25
N VAL A 351 -11.97 -4.33 5.50
CA VAL A 351 -12.66 -3.10 5.90
C VAL A 351 -13.51 -3.31 7.15
N TYR A 352 -13.51 -2.33 8.07
CA TYR A 352 -14.30 -2.35 9.30
C TYR A 352 -15.65 -1.65 9.05
N PRO A 353 -16.81 -2.29 9.36
CA PRO A 353 -18.12 -1.77 8.99
C PRO A 353 -18.42 -0.43 9.68
N GLY A 354 -18.70 0.61 8.89
CA GLY A 354 -19.09 1.93 9.37
C GLY A 354 -18.01 2.73 10.11
N VAL A 355 -16.75 2.28 10.08
CA VAL A 355 -15.66 2.92 10.86
C VAL A 355 -14.92 3.96 10.03
N TYR A 356 -14.62 3.67 8.77
CA TYR A 356 -13.82 4.53 7.90
C TYR A 356 -14.55 4.87 6.59
N ASP A 357 -14.10 5.95 5.95
CA ASP A 357 -14.40 6.34 4.57
C ASP A 357 -13.07 6.33 3.82
N TYR A 358 -12.61 5.14 3.39
CA TYR A 358 -11.29 4.92 2.79
C TYR A 358 -11.11 5.74 1.51
N GLN A 359 -12.11 5.75 0.63
CA GLN A 359 -12.06 6.51 -0.62
C GLN A 359 -12.03 8.02 -0.38
N SER A 360 -12.80 8.51 0.59
CA SER A 360 -12.75 9.92 0.98
C SER A 360 -11.40 10.31 1.58
N PHE A 361 -10.77 9.41 2.34
CA PHE A 361 -9.41 9.62 2.85
C PHE A 361 -8.40 9.64 1.70
N ALA A 362 -8.45 8.67 0.81
CA ALA A 362 -7.56 8.57 -0.35
C ALA A 362 -7.64 9.83 -1.22
N ARG A 363 -8.85 10.37 -1.47
CA ARG A 363 -9.05 11.63 -2.18
C ARG A 363 -8.40 12.83 -1.48
N LYS A 364 -8.52 12.93 -0.16
CA LYS A 364 -7.90 14.01 0.63
C LYS A 364 -6.37 13.93 0.59
N VAL A 365 -5.81 12.74 0.75
CA VAL A 365 -4.36 12.53 0.67
C VAL A 365 -3.85 12.88 -0.71
N ARG A 366 -4.52 12.45 -1.75
CA ARG A 366 -4.20 12.76 -3.14
C ARG A 366 -4.26 14.26 -3.43
N ALA A 367 -5.33 14.93 -3.07
CA ALA A 367 -5.46 16.37 -3.24
C ALA A 367 -4.33 17.14 -2.55
N GLY A 368 -3.93 16.69 -1.33
CA GLY A 368 -2.82 17.28 -0.59
C GLY A 368 -1.43 17.01 -1.18
N SER A 369 -1.26 15.94 -1.96
CA SER A 369 0.03 15.54 -2.54
C SER A 369 0.23 15.97 -3.99
N GLY A 370 -0.82 16.47 -4.66
CA GLY A 370 -0.76 16.83 -6.08
C GLY A 370 -0.65 15.66 -7.04
N ALA A 371 -0.87 14.44 -6.55
CA ALA A 371 -0.97 13.27 -7.41
C ALA A 371 -2.20 13.37 -8.32
N VAL A 372 -2.06 13.00 -9.56
CA VAL A 372 -2.96 13.29 -10.65
C VAL A 372 -3.51 11.99 -11.25
N VAL A 373 -4.78 11.96 -11.63
CA VAL A 373 -5.44 10.83 -12.33
C VAL A 373 -6.29 11.41 -13.48
N THR A 374 -6.21 10.82 -14.66
CA THR A 374 -7.11 11.14 -15.78
C THR A 374 -8.34 10.27 -15.76
N SER A 375 -9.47 10.81 -16.21
CA SER A 375 -10.76 10.14 -16.19
C SER A 375 -11.11 9.37 -17.47
N SER A 376 -10.41 9.59 -18.58
CA SER A 376 -10.92 9.13 -19.88
C SER A 376 -10.41 7.77 -20.36
N ASP A 377 -9.35 7.20 -19.76
CA ASP A 377 -8.71 6.00 -20.30
C ASP A 377 -8.47 4.89 -19.25
N ALA A 378 -9.27 4.86 -18.20
CA ALA A 378 -9.08 3.96 -17.06
C ALA A 378 -9.22 2.46 -17.40
N GLU A 379 -9.82 2.12 -18.55
CA GLU A 379 -10.06 0.72 -18.94
C GLU A 379 -8.91 0.07 -19.71
N ALA A 380 -7.90 0.83 -20.18
CA ALA A 380 -6.92 0.32 -21.14
C ALA A 380 -5.44 0.58 -20.80
N GLN A 381 -5.12 1.33 -19.73
CA GLN A 381 -3.73 1.74 -19.47
C GLN A 381 -3.20 1.23 -18.14
N PRO A 382 -1.93 0.80 -18.05
CA PRO A 382 -1.32 0.47 -16.77
C PRO A 382 -1.36 1.69 -15.83
N LEU A 383 -1.55 1.45 -14.54
CA LEU A 383 -1.64 2.45 -13.45
C LEU A 383 -0.62 3.60 -13.57
N SER A 384 0.54 3.31 -14.14
CA SER A 384 1.63 4.23 -14.41
C SER A 384 1.24 5.44 -15.24
N SER A 385 0.55 5.27 -16.35
CA SER A 385 0.21 6.38 -17.24
C SER A 385 -0.90 7.28 -16.67
N THR A 386 -1.76 6.71 -15.85
CA THR A 386 -2.91 7.40 -15.24
C THR A 386 -2.50 8.42 -14.17
N PHE A 387 -1.37 8.17 -13.48
CA PHE A 387 -0.89 9.07 -12.42
C PHE A 387 -0.07 10.27 -12.94
N LEU A 388 0.51 10.17 -14.13
CA LEU A 388 1.46 11.17 -14.63
C LEU A 388 0.84 12.28 -15.47
N THR A 389 -0.33 12.10 -16.04
CA THR A 389 -0.75 12.91 -17.19
C THR A 389 -1.72 14.04 -16.90
N THR A 390 -2.47 14.05 -15.80
CA THR A 390 -3.43 15.13 -15.53
C THR A 390 -3.58 15.51 -14.08
N THR A 391 -3.65 16.81 -13.83
CA THR A 391 -4.15 17.41 -12.59
C THR A 391 -5.66 17.39 -12.64
N VAL A 392 -6.30 16.55 -11.84
CA VAL A 392 -7.75 16.60 -11.70
C VAL A 392 -8.10 17.23 -10.36
N PRO A 393 -8.79 18.36 -10.35
CA PRO A 393 -9.25 18.97 -9.12
C PRO A 393 -10.48 18.22 -8.60
N GLY A 394 -10.40 17.88 -7.32
CA GLY A 394 -11.59 17.54 -6.54
C GLY A 394 -12.25 16.19 -6.82
N ASP A 395 -13.40 16.01 -6.21
CA ASP A 395 -14.17 14.76 -6.10
C ASP A 395 -14.84 14.29 -7.40
N ARG A 396 -14.82 15.09 -8.45
CA ARG A 396 -15.66 14.87 -9.64
C ARG A 396 -15.13 13.80 -10.60
N HIS A 397 -13.86 13.41 -10.50
CA HIS A 397 -13.18 12.58 -11.49
C HIS A 397 -12.73 11.21 -10.99
N TRP A 398 -13.19 10.79 -9.81
CA TRP A 398 -13.06 9.40 -9.43
C TRP A 398 -14.15 8.61 -10.14
N PRO A 399 -13.83 7.55 -10.87
CA PRO A 399 -14.83 6.69 -11.45
C PRO A 399 -15.88 6.31 -10.43
N LYS A 400 -17.14 6.35 -10.83
CA LYS A 400 -18.27 6.07 -9.94
C LYS A 400 -18.14 4.67 -9.33
N GLU A 401 -17.64 3.74 -10.11
CA GLU A 401 -17.38 2.35 -9.74
C GLU A 401 -16.44 2.22 -8.54
N TRP A 402 -15.42 3.09 -8.45
CA TRP A 402 -14.50 3.08 -7.31
C TRP A 402 -15.15 3.52 -6.00
N LEU A 403 -16.13 4.43 -6.09
CA LEU A 403 -16.88 4.90 -4.93
C LEU A 403 -17.96 3.89 -4.52
N GLU A 404 -18.58 3.26 -5.50
CA GLU A 404 -19.59 2.21 -5.29
C GLU A 404 -18.94 0.89 -4.86
N GLY A 405 -17.67 0.65 -5.25
CA GLY A 405 -16.88 -0.48 -4.81
C GLY A 405 -16.46 -0.43 -3.33
N GLU A 406 -16.61 0.72 -2.64
CA GLU A 406 -16.23 0.85 -1.23
C GLU A 406 -17.19 0.07 -0.32
N ILE A 407 -16.74 -1.06 0.20
CA ILE A 407 -17.50 -1.90 1.13
C ILE A 407 -17.54 -1.24 2.52
N GLY A 408 -18.71 -1.21 3.13
CA GLY A 408 -18.89 -0.89 4.56
C GLY A 408 -18.45 0.51 4.98
N SER A 409 -18.47 1.52 4.09
CA SER A 409 -18.05 2.88 4.43
C SER A 409 -18.97 3.54 5.48
N ARG A 410 -18.39 4.46 6.27
CA ARG A 410 -19.16 5.27 7.21
C ARG A 410 -20.21 6.14 6.51
N LYS A 411 -19.92 6.56 5.27
CA LYS A 411 -20.85 7.31 4.44
C LYS A 411 -22.07 6.46 4.10
N ALA A 412 -21.89 5.21 3.71
CA ALA A 412 -22.98 4.27 3.44
C ALA A 412 -23.84 4.05 4.69
N LEU A 413 -23.22 3.83 5.85
CA LEU A 413 -23.94 3.72 7.13
C LEU A 413 -24.80 4.94 7.45
N ARG A 414 -24.29 6.14 7.20
CA ARG A 414 -25.06 7.40 7.43
C ARG A 414 -26.17 7.61 6.42
N SER A 415 -25.96 7.17 5.18
CA SER A 415 -26.93 7.31 4.10
C SER A 415 -28.11 6.38 4.27
N ASP A 416 -27.87 5.12 4.65
CA ASP A 416 -28.91 4.12 4.90
C ASP A 416 -28.53 3.19 6.07
N PRO A 417 -28.82 3.61 7.30
CA PRO A 417 -28.52 2.82 8.49
C PRO A 417 -29.33 1.52 8.58
N TYR A 418 -30.49 1.45 7.92
CA TYR A 418 -31.40 0.32 8.06
C TYR A 418 -30.97 -0.88 7.24
N SER A 419 -30.57 -0.66 5.97
CA SER A 419 -30.10 -1.72 5.09
C SER A 419 -28.59 -1.99 5.22
N PHE A 420 -27.85 -1.18 5.99
CA PHE A 420 -26.39 -1.24 6.06
C PHE A 420 -25.87 -2.62 6.48
N LYS A 421 -26.51 -3.23 7.49
CA LYS A 421 -26.09 -4.56 7.99
C LYS A 421 -26.27 -5.66 6.93
N GLU A 422 -27.38 -5.64 6.21
CA GLU A 422 -27.67 -6.61 5.15
C GLU A 422 -26.73 -6.40 3.96
N THR A 423 -26.49 -5.15 3.59
CA THR A 423 -25.53 -4.80 2.54
C THR A 423 -24.12 -5.24 2.91
N TRP A 424 -23.68 -4.99 4.14
CA TRP A 424 -22.40 -5.48 4.65
C TRP A 424 -22.30 -6.99 4.56
N GLN A 425 -23.31 -7.75 5.00
CA GLN A 425 -23.29 -9.21 4.97
C GLN A 425 -23.25 -9.72 3.53
N ARG A 426 -24.05 -9.17 2.64
CA ARG A 426 -24.03 -9.53 1.20
C ARG A 426 -22.67 -9.28 0.57
N ASP A 427 -22.07 -8.13 0.83
CA ASP A 427 -20.77 -7.78 0.30
C ASP A 427 -19.67 -8.67 0.91
N THR A 428 -19.81 -9.04 2.19
CA THR A 428 -18.91 -9.98 2.88
C THR A 428 -19.02 -11.38 2.29
N ASP A 429 -20.23 -11.89 2.07
CA ASP A 429 -20.46 -13.19 1.42
C ASP A 429 -19.80 -13.20 0.02
N ALA A 430 -19.92 -12.11 -0.74
CA ALA A 430 -19.38 -12.01 -2.09
C ALA A 430 -17.83 -12.03 -2.11
N TRP A 431 -17.16 -11.20 -1.30
CA TRP A 431 -15.69 -11.18 -1.35
C TRP A 431 -15.06 -12.41 -0.68
N VAL A 432 -15.70 -13.00 0.35
CA VAL A 432 -15.24 -14.26 0.96
C VAL A 432 -15.36 -15.42 -0.03
N ALA A 433 -16.40 -15.46 -0.86
CA ALA A 433 -16.52 -16.42 -1.94
C ALA A 433 -15.36 -16.32 -2.93
N VAL A 434 -14.97 -15.11 -3.33
CA VAL A 434 -13.79 -14.88 -4.18
C VAL A 434 -12.52 -15.37 -3.50
N VAL A 435 -12.34 -15.10 -2.20
CA VAL A 435 -11.19 -15.62 -1.43
C VAL A 435 -11.16 -17.14 -1.47
N ALA A 436 -12.31 -17.81 -1.25
CA ALA A 436 -12.40 -19.27 -1.32
C ALA A 436 -12.04 -19.80 -2.72
N ASP A 437 -12.49 -19.13 -3.78
CA ASP A 437 -12.18 -19.51 -5.16
C ASP A 437 -10.69 -19.35 -5.48
N CYS A 438 -10.06 -18.28 -4.99
CA CYS A 438 -8.64 -18.01 -5.19
C CYS A 438 -7.70 -18.94 -4.40
N LEU A 439 -8.17 -19.59 -3.34
CA LEU A 439 -7.37 -20.53 -2.55
C LEU A 439 -7.23 -21.89 -3.25
N LYS A 440 -6.05 -22.48 -3.15
CA LYS A 440 -5.83 -23.92 -3.41
C LYS A 440 -6.51 -24.77 -2.34
N SER A 441 -6.75 -26.07 -2.62
CA SER A 441 -7.14 -27.04 -1.58
C SER A 441 -6.06 -27.10 -0.49
N GLY A 442 -6.45 -27.14 0.78
CA GLY A 442 -5.55 -27.03 1.94
C GLY A 442 -5.08 -25.61 2.23
N GLY A 443 -5.33 -24.65 1.34
CA GLY A 443 -4.95 -23.24 1.54
C GLY A 443 -5.68 -22.57 2.70
N ARG A 444 -5.09 -21.54 3.29
CA ARG A 444 -5.62 -20.86 4.48
C ARG A 444 -5.84 -19.37 4.26
N ALA A 445 -6.90 -18.83 4.87
CA ALA A 445 -7.17 -17.40 4.92
C ALA A 445 -7.11 -16.90 6.37
N ALA A 446 -6.19 -15.96 6.67
CA ALA A 446 -6.16 -15.23 7.91
C ALA A 446 -6.78 -13.83 7.69
N ILE A 447 -7.88 -13.57 8.37
CA ILE A 447 -8.67 -12.35 8.20
C ILE A 447 -8.72 -11.58 9.50
N MET A 448 -8.13 -10.38 9.50
CA MET A 448 -8.21 -9.43 10.60
C MET A 448 -9.37 -8.45 10.36
N VAL A 449 -10.24 -8.28 11.34
CA VAL A 449 -11.40 -7.40 11.23
C VAL A 449 -11.81 -6.85 12.59
N GLY A 450 -12.28 -5.62 12.65
CA GLY A 450 -12.82 -5.02 13.87
C GLY A 450 -14.33 -4.85 13.81
N ASP A 451 -15.00 -4.95 14.96
CA ASP A 451 -16.42 -4.67 15.08
C ASP A 451 -16.74 -3.20 14.80
N GLY A 452 -17.88 -2.95 14.18
CA GLY A 452 -18.39 -1.62 13.90
C GLY A 452 -19.86 -1.65 13.53
N ALA A 453 -20.54 -0.51 13.58
CA ALA A 453 -21.96 -0.37 13.23
C ALA A 453 -22.89 -1.41 13.91
N ASN A 454 -22.57 -1.83 15.13
CA ASN A 454 -23.27 -2.90 15.86
C ASN A 454 -23.30 -4.26 15.11
N ILE A 455 -22.32 -4.52 14.27
CA ILE A 455 -22.14 -5.78 13.57
C ILE A 455 -21.07 -6.59 14.30
N ASN A 456 -21.39 -7.85 14.64
CA ASN A 456 -20.40 -8.84 15.07
C ASN A 456 -19.69 -9.38 13.82
N THR A 457 -18.56 -8.79 13.51
CA THR A 457 -17.80 -9.11 12.28
C THR A 457 -17.22 -10.51 12.28
N ARG A 458 -16.88 -11.05 13.46
CA ARG A 458 -16.47 -12.45 13.60
C ARG A 458 -17.52 -13.40 13.05
N THR A 459 -18.77 -13.28 13.52
CA THR A 459 -19.87 -14.11 13.05
C THR A 459 -20.09 -13.95 11.56
N SER A 460 -20.11 -12.73 11.06
CA SER A 460 -20.27 -12.43 9.62
C SER A 460 -19.22 -13.13 8.75
N ILE A 461 -17.95 -13.09 9.13
CA ILE A 461 -16.86 -13.73 8.37
C ILE A 461 -16.94 -15.25 8.42
N ILE A 462 -17.21 -15.84 9.60
CA ILE A 462 -17.32 -17.29 9.75
C ILE A 462 -18.51 -17.84 8.94
N GLU A 463 -19.66 -17.18 8.98
CA GLU A 463 -20.84 -17.55 8.19
C GLU A 463 -20.59 -17.44 6.69
N ALA A 464 -19.93 -16.36 6.23
CA ALA A 464 -19.55 -16.21 4.83
C ALA A 464 -18.56 -17.29 4.40
N GLY A 465 -17.58 -17.62 5.25
CA GLY A 465 -16.63 -18.71 5.03
C GLY A 465 -17.34 -20.06 4.87
N ALA A 466 -18.22 -20.40 5.79
CA ALA A 466 -18.98 -21.65 5.74
C ALA A 466 -19.86 -21.75 4.47
N LYS A 467 -20.53 -20.66 4.07
CA LYS A 467 -21.29 -20.60 2.81
C LYS A 467 -20.40 -20.85 1.58
N SER A 468 -19.13 -20.44 1.65
CA SER A 468 -18.15 -20.58 0.56
C SER A 468 -17.32 -21.87 0.65
N GLY A 469 -17.69 -22.81 1.56
CA GLY A 469 -17.00 -24.09 1.72
C GLY A 469 -15.68 -24.03 2.49
N LEU A 470 -15.39 -22.92 3.17
CA LEU A 470 -14.25 -22.80 4.07
C LEU A 470 -14.62 -23.32 5.47
N ILE A 471 -13.66 -23.94 6.15
CA ILE A 471 -13.81 -24.36 7.55
C ILE A 471 -13.03 -23.44 8.48
N GLU A 472 -13.58 -23.13 9.63
CA GLU A 472 -12.89 -22.36 10.68
C GLU A 472 -11.91 -23.30 11.40
N LEU A 473 -10.61 -22.93 11.43
CA LEU A 473 -9.58 -23.68 12.15
C LEU A 473 -9.34 -23.12 13.55
N ALA A 474 -9.21 -21.81 13.65
CA ALA A 474 -8.90 -21.12 14.89
C ALA A 474 -9.18 -19.63 14.76
N GLY A 475 -9.14 -18.92 15.86
CA GLY A 475 -9.18 -17.48 15.87
C GLY A 475 -8.88 -16.90 17.24
N CYS A 476 -8.77 -15.59 17.28
CA CYS A 476 -8.69 -14.86 18.53
C CYS A 476 -9.40 -13.51 18.44
N THR A 477 -9.82 -13.02 19.60
CA THR A 477 -10.44 -11.71 19.81
C THR A 477 -9.65 -10.95 20.85
N MET A 478 -9.39 -9.67 20.55
CA MET A 478 -8.88 -8.72 21.53
C MET A 478 -9.88 -7.58 21.70
N LYS A 479 -10.20 -7.27 22.96
CA LYS A 479 -11.14 -6.20 23.33
C LYS A 479 -10.47 -5.23 24.28
N HIS A 480 -10.48 -3.95 23.93
CA HIS A 480 -10.01 -2.89 24.82
C HIS A 480 -10.97 -2.71 26.00
N VAL A 481 -10.44 -2.75 27.23
CA VAL A 481 -11.24 -2.65 28.45
C VAL A 481 -11.29 -1.24 29.03
N GLY A 482 -10.76 -0.25 28.30
CA GLY A 482 -10.62 1.11 28.79
C GLY A 482 -9.29 1.30 29.53
N GLY A 483 -8.79 2.51 29.56
CA GLY A 483 -7.54 2.84 30.25
C GLY A 483 -7.14 4.28 30.00
N THR A 484 -6.22 4.76 30.83
CA THR A 484 -5.58 6.05 30.63
C THR A 484 -4.31 5.81 29.80
N LEU A 485 -4.17 6.49 28.68
CA LEU A 485 -2.96 6.46 27.88
C LEU A 485 -1.79 7.12 28.66
N SER A 486 -0.56 6.83 28.27
CA SER A 486 0.65 7.39 28.87
C SER A 486 0.71 8.92 28.89
N ASP A 487 -0.12 9.60 28.08
CA ASP A 487 -0.27 11.05 28.03
C ASP A 487 -1.40 11.57 28.96
N GLY A 488 -2.01 10.70 29.76
CA GLY A 488 -3.11 11.04 30.68
C GLY A 488 -4.50 11.10 30.03
N SER A 489 -4.61 10.88 28.71
CA SER A 489 -5.89 10.84 28.03
C SER A 489 -6.62 9.52 28.30
N VAL A 490 -7.95 9.60 28.54
CA VAL A 490 -8.79 8.42 28.75
C VAL A 490 -9.31 7.93 27.39
N TYR A 491 -8.98 6.69 27.03
CA TYR A 491 -9.52 6.07 25.83
C TYR A 491 -10.86 5.39 26.15
N ASN A 492 -11.95 6.02 25.75
CA ASN A 492 -13.32 5.58 26.07
C ASN A 492 -14.02 4.75 24.99
N GLN A 493 -13.37 4.50 23.85
CA GLN A 493 -14.00 3.70 22.80
C GLN A 493 -13.68 2.22 22.99
N ALA A 494 -14.68 1.44 23.35
CA ALA A 494 -14.59 -0.02 23.29
C ALA A 494 -14.29 -0.41 21.84
N ARG A 495 -13.14 -1.02 21.63
CA ARG A 495 -12.71 -1.55 20.34
C ARG A 495 -12.54 -3.05 20.48
N THR A 496 -13.13 -3.78 19.56
CA THR A 496 -12.97 -5.23 19.47
C THR A 496 -12.39 -5.54 18.10
N GLU A 497 -11.35 -6.36 18.07
CA GLU A 497 -10.76 -6.86 16.83
C GLU A 497 -10.64 -8.38 16.90
N HIS A 498 -10.81 -9.01 15.77
CA HIS A 498 -10.75 -10.45 15.58
C HIS A 498 -9.67 -10.78 14.54
N LEU A 499 -8.97 -11.89 14.76
CA LEU A 499 -8.15 -12.54 13.76
C LEU A 499 -8.69 -13.96 13.59
N ILE A 500 -9.19 -14.27 12.41
CA ILE A 500 -9.92 -15.51 12.10
C ILE A 500 -9.11 -16.28 11.07
N LEU A 501 -8.88 -17.56 11.31
CA LEU A 501 -8.17 -18.47 10.41
C LEU A 501 -9.15 -19.48 9.81
N LEU A 502 -9.36 -19.38 8.52
CA LEU A 502 -10.19 -20.29 7.73
C LEU A 502 -9.32 -21.17 6.83
N GLN A 503 -9.79 -22.33 6.45
CA GLN A 503 -9.11 -23.25 5.53
C GLN A 503 -10.07 -23.73 4.45
N LYS A 504 -9.58 -23.84 3.22
CA LYS A 504 -10.24 -24.55 2.13
C LYS A 504 -9.90 -26.05 2.27
N PRO A 505 -10.88 -26.94 2.37
CA PRO A 505 -10.66 -28.40 2.45
C PRO A 505 -9.88 -28.98 1.28
#